data_368e799debbdf1a6912256783e313df9
#
_entry.id   368e799debbdf1a6912256783e313df9
#
_cell.length_a   1.000
_cell.length_b   1.000
_cell.length_c   1.000
_cell.angle_alpha   90.00
_cell.angle_beta   90.00
_cell.angle_gamma   90.00
#
_symmetry.space_group_name_H-M   'P 1'
#
loop_
_entity.id
_entity.type
_entity.pdbx_description
1 polymer ?
#
loop_
_entity_poly.entity_id
_entity_poly.type
_entity_poly.pdbx_seq_one_letter_code
_entity_poly.pdbx_strand_id
1 'polypeptide(L)'
;MNRPGLEDYFIKAGFYDVLPMALKLAENLGYDHFEIIEAICKVNDKFNQYPPTKNRTAWVRLVFEEKLKEARADILAFKAETSC
;
A
#
# COMPACT_ATOMS: atom_id res chain seq x y z
N MET A 1 -24.10 -2.16 -7.28
CA MET A 1 -22.77 -1.96 -7.87
C MET A 1 -21.71 -1.94 -6.79
N ASN A 2 -20.76 -2.81 -6.87
CA ASN A 2 -19.76 -2.97 -5.81
C ASN A 2 -18.55 -2.05 -6.03
N ARG A 3 -18.17 -1.38 -4.96
CA ARG A 3 -16.90 -0.64 -4.99
C ARG A 3 -15.77 -1.65 -4.99
N PRO A 4 -14.65 -1.36 -5.70
CA PRO A 4 -13.49 -2.23 -5.61
C PRO A 4 -13.05 -2.31 -4.15
N GLY A 5 -12.94 -3.52 -3.65
CA GLY A 5 -12.44 -3.75 -2.30
C GLY A 5 -10.92 -3.73 -2.26
N LEU A 6 -10.40 -3.79 -1.04
CA LEU A 6 -8.96 -3.83 -0.83
C LEU A 6 -8.31 -4.98 -1.59
N GLU A 7 -8.97 -6.15 -1.60
CA GLU A 7 -8.47 -7.33 -2.32
C GLU A 7 -8.29 -7.05 -3.80
N ASP A 8 -9.21 -6.30 -4.41
CA ASP A 8 -9.16 -6.01 -5.84
C ASP A 8 -7.90 -5.23 -6.21
N TYR A 9 -7.49 -4.30 -5.37
CA TYR A 9 -6.26 -3.54 -5.60
C TYR A 9 -5.03 -4.44 -5.53
N PHE A 10 -5.01 -5.37 -4.58
CA PHE A 10 -3.91 -6.32 -4.46
C PHE A 10 -3.88 -7.30 -5.63
N ILE A 11 -5.05 -7.73 -6.09
CA ILE A 11 -5.14 -8.62 -7.26
C ILE A 11 -4.61 -7.91 -8.51
N LYS A 12 -5.05 -6.68 -8.75
CA LYS A 12 -4.61 -5.89 -9.91
C LYS A 12 -3.11 -5.64 -9.89
N ALA A 13 -2.56 -5.40 -8.73
CA ALA A 13 -1.13 -5.15 -8.59
C ALA A 13 -0.29 -6.43 -8.66
N GLY A 14 -0.94 -7.60 -8.60
CA GLY A 14 -0.23 -8.87 -8.60
C GLY A 14 0.35 -9.25 -7.25
N PHE A 15 -0.21 -8.70 -6.18
CA PHE A 15 0.29 -8.92 -4.81
C PHE A 15 -0.73 -9.60 -3.90
N TYR A 16 -1.69 -10.30 -4.47
CA TYR A 16 -2.73 -10.95 -3.68
C TYR A 16 -2.15 -11.96 -2.67
N ASP A 17 -1.07 -12.61 -3.04
CA ASP A 17 -0.38 -13.59 -2.19
C ASP A 17 0.18 -12.97 -0.91
N VAL A 18 0.49 -11.67 -0.93
CA VAL A 18 1.02 -10.98 0.25
C VAL A 18 -0.05 -10.20 1.00
N LEU A 19 -1.30 -10.27 0.56
CA LEU A 19 -2.40 -9.53 1.19
C LEU A 19 -2.53 -9.79 2.69
N PRO A 20 -2.51 -11.06 3.19
CA PRO A 20 -2.63 -11.29 4.64
C PRO A 20 -1.49 -10.64 5.43
N MET A 21 -0.28 -10.70 4.93
CA MET A 21 0.87 -10.09 5.59
C MET A 21 0.73 -8.56 5.60
N ALA A 22 0.32 -7.98 4.47
CA ALA A 22 0.15 -6.53 4.34
C ALA A 22 -0.93 -6.02 5.28
N LEU A 23 -2.07 -6.70 5.37
CA LEU A 23 -3.16 -6.32 6.26
C LEU A 23 -2.73 -6.37 7.72
N LYS A 24 -2.03 -7.42 8.11
CA LYS A 24 -1.56 -7.57 9.48
C LYS A 24 -0.55 -6.49 9.82
N LEU A 25 0.37 -6.20 8.93
CA LEU A 25 1.37 -5.16 9.14
C LEU A 25 0.70 -3.79 9.30
N ALA A 26 -0.22 -3.45 8.42
CA ALA A 26 -0.92 -2.17 8.46
C ALA A 26 -1.77 -2.05 9.74
N GLU A 27 -2.46 -3.11 10.12
CA GLU A 27 -3.26 -3.13 11.34
C GLU A 27 -2.40 -2.91 12.58
N ASN A 28 -1.27 -3.60 12.66
CA ASN A 28 -0.34 -3.45 13.80
C ASN A 28 0.22 -2.04 13.90
N LEU A 29 0.39 -1.36 12.78
CA LEU A 29 0.92 -0.01 12.74
C LEU A 29 -0.17 1.07 12.78
N GLY A 30 -1.45 0.66 12.78
CA GLY A 30 -2.56 1.58 12.90
C GLY A 30 -2.92 2.32 11.62
N TYR A 31 -2.69 1.74 10.46
CA TYR A 31 -3.07 2.33 9.18
C TYR A 31 -4.48 1.89 8.77
N ASP A 32 -5.20 2.78 8.08
CA ASP A 32 -6.56 2.49 7.61
C ASP A 32 -6.58 1.98 6.16
N HIS A 33 -7.79 1.68 5.66
CA HIS A 33 -7.95 1.13 4.31
C HIS A 33 -7.47 2.07 3.21
N PHE A 34 -7.71 3.38 3.35
CA PHE A 34 -7.27 4.34 2.34
C PHE A 34 -5.75 4.39 2.26
N GLU A 35 -5.10 4.34 3.40
CA GLU A 35 -3.64 4.32 3.46
C GLU A 35 -3.08 3.05 2.85
N ILE A 36 -3.74 1.91 3.09
CA ILE A 36 -3.32 0.63 2.52
C ILE A 36 -3.46 0.65 0.99
N ILE A 37 -4.57 1.16 0.47
CA ILE A 37 -4.82 1.25 -0.97
C ILE A 37 -3.76 2.14 -1.63
N GLU A 38 -3.52 3.32 -1.07
CA GLU A 38 -2.50 4.22 -1.58
C GLU A 38 -1.12 3.56 -1.56
N ALA A 39 -0.82 2.88 -0.47
CA ALA A 39 0.47 2.21 -0.30
C ALA A 39 0.67 1.11 -1.35
N ILE A 40 -0.34 0.28 -1.60
CA ILE A 40 -0.18 -0.82 -2.56
C ILE A 40 -0.05 -0.29 -3.98
N CYS A 41 -0.72 0.81 -4.31
CA CYS A 41 -0.54 1.46 -5.60
C CYS A 41 0.89 1.97 -5.78
N LYS A 42 1.45 2.58 -4.74
CA LYS A 42 2.84 3.05 -4.75
C LYS A 42 3.83 1.89 -4.84
N VAL A 43 3.55 0.79 -4.14
CA VAL A 43 4.38 -0.42 -4.22
C VAL A 43 4.38 -0.97 -5.65
N ASN A 44 3.21 -1.01 -6.28
CA ASN A 44 3.09 -1.48 -7.64
C ASN A 44 3.91 -0.62 -8.61
N ASP A 45 3.85 0.70 -8.46
CA ASP A 45 4.63 1.62 -9.29
C ASP A 45 6.12 1.38 -9.12
N LYS A 46 6.58 1.23 -7.89
CA LYS A 46 7.99 0.98 -7.62
C LYS A 46 8.43 -0.39 -8.15
N PHE A 47 7.57 -1.39 -8.02
CA PHE A 47 7.84 -2.74 -8.53
C PHE A 47 8.03 -2.71 -10.05
N ASN A 48 7.22 -1.93 -10.76
CA ASN A 48 7.32 -1.81 -12.21
C ASN A 48 8.60 -1.09 -12.64
N GLN A 49 9.06 -0.13 -11.85
CA GLN A 49 10.27 0.63 -12.16
C GLN A 49 11.54 -0.10 -11.72
N TYR A 50 11.50 -0.72 -10.55
CA TYR A 50 12.66 -1.34 -9.92
C TYR A 50 12.28 -2.70 -9.35
N PRO A 51 12.01 -3.71 -10.21
CA PRO A 51 11.60 -5.02 -9.71
C PRO A 51 12.70 -5.67 -8.87
N PRO A 52 12.33 -6.35 -7.78
CA PRO A 52 13.31 -7.03 -6.96
C PRO A 52 13.95 -8.20 -7.70
N THR A 53 15.22 -8.42 -7.45
CA THR A 53 15.98 -9.50 -8.09
C THR A 53 16.08 -10.76 -7.24
N LYS A 54 15.71 -10.65 -5.95
CA LYS A 54 15.82 -11.77 -5.01
C LYS A 54 14.47 -12.00 -4.33
N ASN A 55 14.41 -11.92 -3.02
CA ASN A 55 13.22 -12.24 -2.25
C ASN A 55 12.11 -11.19 -2.46
N ARG A 56 11.13 -11.53 -3.31
CA ARG A 56 10.01 -10.65 -3.63
C ARG A 56 9.18 -10.31 -2.38
N THR A 57 8.90 -11.29 -1.55
CA THR A 57 8.07 -11.10 -0.36
C THR A 57 8.73 -10.15 0.64
N ALA A 58 10.02 -10.32 0.89
CA ALA A 58 10.76 -9.44 1.78
C ALA A 58 10.81 -8.02 1.22
N TRP A 59 11.04 -7.87 -0.08
CA TRP A 59 11.06 -6.59 -0.76
C TRP A 59 9.71 -5.88 -0.63
N VAL A 60 8.61 -6.60 -0.90
CA VAL A 60 7.26 -6.04 -0.81
C VAL A 60 6.96 -5.59 0.61
N ARG A 61 7.34 -6.38 1.60
CA ARG A 61 7.11 -6.04 3.00
C ARG A 61 7.79 -4.72 3.38
N LEU A 62 9.07 -4.58 3.04
CA LEU A 62 9.83 -3.37 3.35
C LEU A 62 9.28 -2.14 2.61
N VAL A 63 9.03 -2.31 1.32
CA VAL A 63 8.53 -1.21 0.50
C VAL A 63 7.11 -0.83 0.89
N PHE A 64 6.27 -1.81 1.21
CA PHE A 64 4.91 -1.54 1.65
C PHE A 64 4.89 -0.71 2.93
N GLU A 65 5.73 -1.03 3.89
CA GLU A 65 5.85 -0.26 5.12
C GLU A 65 6.28 1.18 4.83
N GLU A 66 7.26 1.35 3.95
CA GLU A 66 7.71 2.67 3.51
C GLU A 66 6.59 3.44 2.84
N LYS A 67 5.84 2.77 1.95
CA LYS A 67 4.76 3.43 1.22
C LYS A 67 3.54 3.73 2.09
N LEU A 68 3.32 2.97 3.15
CA LEU A 68 2.29 3.31 4.14
C LEU A 68 2.59 4.65 4.80
N LYS A 69 3.84 4.89 5.16
CA LYS A 69 4.26 6.15 5.75
C LYS A 69 4.09 7.30 4.77
N GLU A 70 4.47 7.10 3.51
CA GLU A 70 4.27 8.11 2.46
C GLU A 70 2.80 8.40 2.24
N ALA A 71 1.97 7.36 2.18
CA ALA A 71 0.54 7.51 1.97
C ALA A 71 -0.11 8.33 3.09
N ARG A 72 0.27 8.07 4.33
CA ARG A 72 -0.24 8.84 5.46
C ARG A 72 0.17 10.31 5.37
N ALA A 73 1.43 10.56 5.04
CA ALA A 73 1.93 11.93 4.89
C ALA A 73 1.18 12.66 3.76
N ASP A 74 0.95 12.00 2.63
CA ASP A 74 0.23 12.58 1.51
C ASP A 74 -1.22 12.89 1.87
N ILE A 75 -1.90 11.99 2.56
CA ILE A 75 -3.29 12.18 2.98
C ILE A 75 -3.39 13.33 3.97
N LEU A 76 -2.47 13.39 4.94
CA LEU A 76 -2.47 14.48 5.93
C LEU A 76 -2.18 15.82 5.27
N ALA A 77 -1.26 15.85 4.31
CA ALA A 77 -0.95 17.08 3.57
C ALA A 77 -2.17 17.54 2.78
N PHE A 78 -2.87 16.63 2.13
CA PHE A 78 -4.09 16.94 1.39
C PHE A 78 -5.17 17.51 2.31
N LYS A 79 -5.39 16.89 3.47
CA LYS A 79 -6.36 17.37 4.45
C LYS A 79 -6.00 18.76 4.97
N ALA A 80 -4.71 19.00 5.22
CA ALA A 80 -4.24 20.30 5.68
C ALA A 80 -4.51 21.39 4.64
N GLU A 81 -4.34 21.08 3.36
CA GLU A 81 -4.60 22.03 2.29
C GLU A 81 -6.10 22.34 2.14
N THR A 82 -6.95 21.34 2.38
CA THR A 82 -8.40 21.51 2.19
C THR A 82 -9.13 22.01 3.43
N SER A 83 -8.48 22.04 4.57
CA SER A 83 -9.13 22.42 5.83
C SER A 83 -9.00 23.90 6.17
N CYS A 84 -8.69 24.70 5.23
CA CYS A 84 -8.62 26.17 5.43
C CYS A 84 -9.95 26.78 5.71
#